data_38abfcce472d3b8de240a4972c986bc4
#
_entry.id   38abfcce472d3b8de240a4972c986bc4
#
_cell.length_a   1.000
_cell.length_b   1.000
_cell.length_c   1.000
_cell.angle_alpha   90.00
_cell.angle_beta   90.00
_cell.angle_gamma   90.00
#
_symmetry.space_group_name_H-M   'P 1'
#
loop_
_entity.id
_entity.type
_entity.pdbx_description
1 polymer ?
#
loop_
_entity_poly.entity_id
_entity_poly.type
_entity_poly.pdbx_seq_one_letter_code
_entity_poly.pdbx_strand_id
1 'polypeptide(L)'
;MTPGKAKRLKEARALLEGFWPAVFSFSKPQPLKVGITAELMADVETRGLPFTLEMLKSSLALYTNRIDYVRALADGCQRIGLDGSPAGEPTEEQRARARKQLRRLWARQRKADRAKKAAQEAAG
;
A
#
# COMPACT_ATOMS: atom_id res chain seq x y z
N MET A 1 9.71 2.09 13.38
CA MET A 1 10.13 1.55 12.06
C MET A 1 11.62 1.30 12.07
N THR A 2 12.07 0.16 11.58
CA THR A 2 13.50 -0.14 11.47
C THR A 2 14.11 0.61 10.27
N PRO A 3 15.42 0.92 10.30
CA PRO A 3 16.08 1.56 9.17
C PRO A 3 15.92 0.81 7.84
N GLY A 4 15.97 -0.53 7.87
CA GLY A 4 15.79 -1.36 6.69
C GLY A 4 14.38 -1.25 6.11
N LYS A 5 13.36 -1.17 6.97
CA LYS A 5 11.97 -1.01 6.53
C LYS A 5 11.73 0.37 5.93
N ALA A 6 12.30 1.42 6.53
CA ALA A 6 12.20 2.78 6.01
C ALA A 6 12.82 2.88 4.62
N LYS A 7 13.97 2.26 4.42
CA LYS A 7 14.66 2.22 3.12
C LYS A 7 13.82 1.49 2.07
N ARG A 8 13.27 0.31 2.41
CA ARG A 8 12.41 -0.46 1.50
C ARG A 8 11.15 0.30 1.12
N LEU A 9 10.55 1.01 2.07
CA LEU A 9 9.37 1.83 1.79
C LEU A 9 9.69 2.97 0.83
N LYS A 10 10.82 3.63 1.04
CA LYS A 10 11.28 4.71 0.14
C LYS A 10 11.53 4.20 -1.28
N GLU A 11 12.17 3.03 -1.41
CA GLU A 11 12.43 2.40 -2.70
C GLU A 11 11.13 1.99 -3.39
N ALA A 12 10.18 1.39 -2.64
CA ALA A 12 8.89 1.01 -3.18
C ALA A 12 8.11 2.22 -3.68
N ARG A 13 8.12 3.32 -2.92
CA ARG A 13 7.46 4.56 -3.33
C ARG A 13 8.07 5.13 -4.60
N ALA A 14 9.39 5.18 -4.68
CA ALA A 14 10.10 5.67 -5.86
C ALA A 14 9.78 4.83 -7.09
N LEU A 15 9.73 3.50 -6.94
CA LEU A 15 9.39 2.59 -8.02
C LEU A 15 7.95 2.78 -8.49
N LEU A 16 7.00 2.69 -7.57
CA LEU A 16 5.57 2.70 -7.93
C LEU A 16 5.10 4.08 -8.39
N GLU A 17 5.40 5.14 -7.65
CA GLU A 17 5.00 6.49 -8.03
C GLU A 17 5.79 7.00 -9.23
N GLY A 18 7.05 6.56 -9.37
CA GLY A 18 7.90 7.00 -10.47
C GLY A 18 7.48 6.43 -11.82
N PHE A 19 7.09 5.18 -11.87
CA PHE A 19 6.75 4.50 -13.13
C PHE A 19 5.26 4.45 -13.43
N TRP A 20 4.39 4.53 -12.41
CA TRP A 20 2.93 4.53 -12.58
C TRP A 20 2.27 5.62 -11.73
N PRO A 21 2.56 6.90 -12.00
CA PRO A 21 2.03 8.00 -11.18
C PRO A 21 0.51 8.17 -11.25
N ALA A 22 -0.15 7.66 -12.29
CA ALA A 22 -1.60 7.71 -12.40
C ALA A 22 -2.30 6.72 -11.46
N VAL A 23 -1.58 5.70 -11.01
CA VAL A 23 -2.13 4.61 -10.19
C VAL A 23 -1.72 4.74 -8.72
N PHE A 24 -0.47 5.07 -8.46
CA PHE A 24 0.09 5.01 -7.12
C PHE A 24 0.28 6.41 -6.53
N SER A 25 -0.28 6.60 -5.34
CA SER A 25 -0.05 7.79 -4.52
C SER A 25 0.02 7.35 -3.08
N PHE A 26 1.19 7.40 -2.47
CA PHE A 26 1.38 7.00 -1.07
C PHE A 26 0.72 7.99 -0.11
N SER A 27 0.47 9.23 -0.54
CA SER A 27 -0.22 10.23 0.28
C SER A 27 -1.75 10.13 0.21
N LYS A 28 -2.29 9.68 -0.94
CA LYS A 28 -3.75 9.50 -1.14
C LYS A 28 -4.02 8.22 -1.92
N PRO A 29 -3.77 7.06 -1.31
CA PRO A 29 -3.94 5.80 -2.03
C PRO A 29 -5.40 5.50 -2.31
N GLN A 30 -5.66 4.94 -3.50
CA GLN A 30 -6.96 4.41 -3.88
C GLN A 30 -6.87 2.90 -4.03
N PRO A 31 -7.96 2.16 -3.79
CA PRO A 31 -7.96 0.72 -4.00
C PRO A 31 -7.54 0.37 -5.41
N LEU A 32 -6.71 -0.65 -5.56
CA LEU A 32 -6.21 -1.09 -6.86
C LEU A 32 -7.18 -2.09 -7.49
N LYS A 33 -7.24 -2.10 -8.82
CA LYS A 33 -7.99 -3.08 -9.59
C LYS A 33 -7.57 -4.50 -9.19
N VAL A 34 -8.53 -5.41 -9.06
CA VAL A 34 -8.24 -6.82 -8.83
C VAL A 34 -7.48 -7.38 -10.03
N GLY A 35 -6.36 -8.05 -9.78
CA GLY A 35 -5.50 -8.58 -10.83
C GLY A 35 -4.51 -7.59 -11.44
N ILE A 36 -4.35 -6.42 -10.85
CA ILE A 36 -3.47 -5.38 -11.39
C ILE A 36 -2.01 -5.82 -11.47
N THR A 37 -1.57 -6.77 -10.64
CA THR A 37 -0.19 -7.25 -10.65
C THR A 37 0.19 -7.81 -12.03
N ALA A 38 -0.69 -8.59 -12.64
CA ALA A 38 -0.44 -9.14 -13.96
C ALA A 38 -0.35 -8.04 -15.03
N GLU A 39 -1.19 -7.02 -14.92
CA GLU A 39 -1.17 -5.88 -15.85
C GLU A 39 0.10 -5.05 -15.69
N LEU A 40 0.55 -4.86 -14.44
CA LEU A 40 1.81 -4.17 -14.16
C LEU A 40 3.01 -4.95 -14.73
N MET A 41 3.02 -6.26 -14.59
CA MET A 41 4.10 -7.09 -15.15
C MET A 41 4.10 -7.05 -16.68
N ALA A 42 2.93 -7.08 -17.29
CA ALA A 42 2.83 -6.93 -18.75
C ALA A 42 3.39 -5.58 -19.19
N ASP A 43 3.12 -4.52 -18.44
CA ASP A 43 3.66 -3.18 -18.74
C ASP A 43 5.18 -3.14 -18.54
N VAL A 44 5.70 -3.80 -17.51
CA VAL A 44 7.15 -3.93 -17.28
C VAL A 44 7.82 -4.57 -18.49
N GLU A 45 7.26 -5.65 -19.02
CA GLU A 45 7.79 -6.34 -20.18
C GLU A 45 7.72 -5.48 -21.45
N THR A 46 6.57 -4.85 -21.67
CA THR A 46 6.34 -4.00 -22.84
C THR A 46 7.29 -2.79 -22.86
N ARG A 47 7.55 -2.19 -21.70
CA ARG A 47 8.41 -1.01 -21.58
C ARG A 47 9.86 -1.37 -21.31
N GLY A 48 10.20 -2.64 -21.16
CA GLY A 48 11.56 -3.09 -20.88
C GLY A 48 12.10 -2.57 -19.54
N LEU A 49 11.25 -2.50 -18.51
CA LEU A 49 11.68 -2.01 -17.21
C LEU A 49 12.49 -3.08 -16.44
N PRO A 50 13.46 -2.69 -15.63
CA PRO A 50 14.36 -3.62 -14.95
C PRO A 50 13.76 -4.17 -13.64
N PHE A 51 12.47 -4.51 -13.65
CA PHE A 51 11.79 -5.02 -12.45
C PHE A 51 11.44 -6.48 -12.57
N THR A 52 11.70 -7.24 -11.50
CA THR A 52 11.24 -8.62 -11.38
C THR A 52 9.85 -8.65 -10.78
N LEU A 53 9.16 -9.76 -10.95
CA LEU A 53 7.86 -9.99 -10.30
C LEU A 53 7.99 -9.90 -8.78
N GLU A 54 9.09 -10.41 -8.22
CA GLU A 54 9.33 -10.36 -6.78
C GLU A 54 9.49 -8.93 -6.27
N MET A 55 10.23 -8.11 -6.98
CA MET A 55 10.38 -6.68 -6.65
C MET A 55 9.04 -5.98 -6.65
N LEU A 56 8.23 -6.24 -7.68
CA LEU A 56 6.92 -5.64 -7.82
C LEU A 56 5.98 -6.09 -6.69
N LYS A 57 5.94 -7.38 -6.41
CA LYS A 57 5.10 -7.92 -5.31
C LYS A 57 5.50 -7.35 -3.96
N SER A 58 6.78 -7.24 -3.68
CA SER A 58 7.29 -6.66 -2.42
C SER A 58 6.88 -5.20 -2.29
N SER A 59 7.00 -4.44 -3.37
CA SER A 59 6.62 -3.02 -3.38
C SER A 59 5.11 -2.85 -3.20
N LEU A 60 4.31 -3.67 -3.87
CA LEU A 60 2.86 -3.66 -3.74
C LEU A 60 2.41 -4.04 -2.33
N ALA A 61 3.08 -5.01 -1.70
CA ALA A 61 2.76 -5.40 -0.32
C ALA A 61 2.98 -4.22 0.64
N LEU A 62 4.07 -3.47 0.47
CA LEU A 62 4.33 -2.28 1.27
C LEU A 62 3.27 -1.19 1.04
N TYR A 63 2.79 -1.06 -0.17
CA TYR A 63 1.74 -0.09 -0.52
C TYR A 63 0.38 -0.47 0.07
N THR A 64 -0.05 -1.71 -0.16
CA THR A 64 -1.40 -2.18 0.21
C THR A 64 -1.57 -2.47 1.70
N ASN A 65 -0.49 -2.58 2.45
CA ASN A 65 -0.53 -2.77 3.90
C ASN A 65 -0.49 -1.46 4.69
N ARG A 66 -0.46 -0.32 4.01
CA ARG A 66 -0.51 0.97 4.68
C ARG A 66 -1.92 1.24 5.21
N ILE A 67 -1.99 1.88 6.37
CA ILE A 67 -3.26 2.25 7.00
C ILE A 67 -4.14 3.05 6.05
N ASP A 68 -3.56 4.02 5.33
CA ASP A 68 -4.30 4.86 4.39
C ASP A 68 -4.92 4.06 3.25
N TYR A 69 -4.20 3.06 2.73
CA TYR A 69 -4.74 2.18 1.68
C TYR A 69 -5.89 1.32 2.20
N VAL A 70 -5.67 0.67 3.35
CA VAL A 70 -6.69 -0.20 3.96
C VAL A 70 -7.93 0.60 4.32
N ARG A 71 -7.77 1.84 4.79
CA ARG A 71 -8.88 2.74 5.09
C ARG A 71 -9.68 3.06 3.83
N ALA A 72 -9.02 3.39 2.72
CA ALA A 72 -9.69 3.66 1.46
C ALA A 72 -10.52 2.45 0.99
N LEU A 73 -9.96 1.25 1.13
CA LEU A 73 -10.64 0.00 0.80
C LEU A 73 -11.85 -0.22 1.71
N ALA A 74 -11.69 -0.01 3.02
CA ALA A 74 -12.77 -0.15 4.00
C ALA A 74 -13.91 0.85 3.76
N ASP A 75 -13.56 2.08 3.33
CA ASP A 75 -14.53 3.13 3.03
C ASP A 75 -15.26 2.89 1.71
N GLY A 76 -14.87 1.88 0.95
CA GLY A 76 -15.51 1.54 -0.32
C GLY A 76 -15.15 2.47 -1.46
N CYS A 77 -14.00 3.12 -1.38
CA CYS A 77 -13.52 3.96 -2.47
C CYS A 77 -13.37 3.15 -3.75
N GLN A 78 -13.63 3.78 -4.88
CA GLN A 78 -13.59 3.13 -6.19
C GLN A 78 -12.17 2.63 -6.50
N ARG A 79 -12.09 1.42 -7.05
CA ARG A 79 -10.83 0.84 -7.53
C ARG A 79 -10.39 1.55 -8.80
N ILE A 80 -9.08 1.65 -8.99
CA ILE A 80 -8.51 2.24 -10.20
C ILE A 80 -7.64 1.22 -10.92
N GLY A 81 -7.64 1.32 -12.24
CA GLY A 81 -6.82 0.50 -13.11
C GLY A 81 -5.46 1.14 -13.41
N LEU A 82 -4.71 0.50 -14.31
CA LEU A 82 -3.34 0.87 -14.63
C LEU A 82 -3.20 2.32 -15.14
N ASP A 83 -4.21 2.82 -15.82
CA ASP A 83 -4.26 4.18 -16.36
C ASP A 83 -4.91 5.19 -15.41
N GLY A 84 -5.27 4.77 -14.20
CA GLY A 84 -5.96 5.59 -13.22
C GLY A 84 -7.47 5.67 -13.42
N SER A 85 -8.02 4.97 -14.43
CA SER A 85 -9.46 4.97 -14.69
C SER A 85 -10.22 4.07 -13.70
N PRO A 86 -11.52 4.31 -13.49
CA PRO A 86 -12.32 3.49 -12.59
C PRO A 86 -12.31 2.00 -12.98
N ALA A 87 -12.18 1.13 -12.00
CA ALA A 87 -12.07 -0.31 -12.20
C ALA A 87 -12.95 -1.10 -11.22
N GLY A 88 -14.11 -0.56 -10.88
CA GLY A 88 -15.07 -1.20 -9.99
C GLY A 88 -15.00 -0.73 -8.57
N GLU A 89 -15.79 -1.32 -7.70
CA GLU A 89 -15.87 -0.98 -6.28
C GLU A 89 -15.57 -2.22 -5.44
N PRO A 90 -15.00 -2.02 -4.24
CA PRO A 90 -14.85 -3.15 -3.30
C PRO A 90 -16.22 -3.72 -2.93
N THR A 91 -16.30 -5.03 -2.87
CA THR A 91 -17.52 -5.71 -2.40
C THR A 91 -17.68 -5.49 -0.90
N GLU A 92 -18.89 -5.71 -0.36
CA GLU A 92 -19.13 -5.60 1.08
C GLU A 92 -18.22 -6.56 1.86
N GLU A 93 -18.00 -7.76 1.32
CA GLU A 93 -17.09 -8.74 1.94
C GLU A 93 -15.64 -8.21 1.99
N GLN A 94 -15.19 -7.59 0.91
CA GLN A 94 -13.85 -6.99 0.84
C GLN A 94 -13.72 -5.80 1.79
N ARG A 95 -14.75 -4.98 1.88
CA ARG A 95 -14.79 -3.84 2.82
C ARG A 95 -14.77 -4.33 4.27
N ALA A 96 -15.53 -5.37 4.59
CA ALA A 96 -15.56 -5.94 5.94
C ALA A 96 -14.19 -6.50 6.34
N ARG A 97 -13.52 -7.17 5.41
CA ARG A 97 -12.15 -7.67 5.60
C ARG A 97 -11.17 -6.52 5.85
N ALA A 98 -11.31 -5.47 5.07
CA ALA A 98 -10.46 -4.27 5.22
C ALA A 98 -10.70 -3.58 6.57
N ARG A 99 -11.93 -3.47 7.03
CA ARG A 99 -12.25 -2.91 8.35
C ARG A 99 -11.58 -3.70 9.46
N LYS A 100 -11.58 -5.02 9.36
CA LYS A 100 -10.94 -5.90 10.33
C LYS A 100 -9.41 -5.70 10.32
N GLN A 101 -8.83 -5.64 9.15
CA GLN A 101 -7.40 -5.37 9.00
C GLN A 101 -7.03 -3.99 9.55
N LEU A 102 -7.87 -2.99 9.29
CA LEU A 102 -7.65 -1.62 9.76
C LEU A 102 -7.60 -1.56 11.29
N ARG A 103 -8.52 -2.29 11.96
CA ARG A 103 -8.50 -2.36 13.42
C ARG A 103 -7.20 -2.96 13.94
N ARG A 104 -6.67 -3.99 13.28
CA ARG A 104 -5.40 -4.61 13.67
C ARG A 104 -4.22 -3.65 13.47
N LEU A 105 -4.21 -2.93 12.35
CA LEU A 105 -3.16 -1.96 12.06
C LEU A 105 -3.17 -0.81 13.07
N TRP A 106 -4.34 -0.28 13.40
CA TRP A 106 -4.48 0.75 14.42
C TRP A 106 -4.05 0.26 15.81
N ALA A 107 -4.39 -0.99 16.16
CA ALA A 107 -3.98 -1.57 17.43
C ALA A 107 -2.44 -1.68 17.52
N ARG A 108 -1.80 -2.10 16.44
CA ARG A 108 -0.34 -2.14 16.36
C ARG A 108 0.27 -0.75 16.50
N GLN A 109 -0.31 0.23 15.82
CA GLN A 109 0.17 1.61 15.87
C GLN A 109 0.07 2.17 17.28
N ARG A 110 -1.07 1.97 17.95
CA ARG A 110 -1.25 2.42 19.33
C ARG A 110 -0.26 1.74 20.28
N LYS A 111 0.01 0.46 20.08
CA LYS A 111 0.99 -0.28 20.89
C LYS A 111 2.40 0.26 20.68
N ALA A 112 2.77 0.51 19.44
CA ALA A 112 4.07 1.10 19.10
C ALA A 112 4.22 2.50 19.69
N ASP A 113 3.17 3.33 19.59
CA ASP A 113 3.17 4.69 20.14
C ASP A 113 3.30 4.68 21.67
N ARG A 114 2.61 3.76 22.35
CA ARG A 114 2.73 3.61 23.82
C ARG A 114 4.12 3.16 24.22
N ALA A 115 4.71 2.22 23.50
CA ALA A 115 6.06 1.74 23.77
C ALA A 115 7.09 2.86 23.57
N LYS A 116 6.93 3.64 22.52
CA LYS A 116 7.78 4.79 22.22
C LYS A 116 7.67 5.86 23.30
N LYS A 117 6.46 6.17 23.74
CA LYS A 117 6.20 7.13 24.79
C LYS A 117 6.82 6.69 26.12
N ALA A 118 6.64 5.41 26.48
CA ALA A 118 7.23 4.84 27.69
C ALA A 118 8.76 4.91 27.66
N ALA A 119 9.37 4.63 26.51
CA ALA A 119 10.82 4.73 26.35
C ALA A 119 11.31 6.17 26.49
N GLN A 120 10.57 7.13 25.96
CA GLN A 120 10.90 8.55 26.09
C GLN A 120 10.78 9.03 27.55
N GLU A 121 9.74 8.60 28.25
CA GLU A 121 9.53 8.94 29.66
C GLU A 121 10.61 8.33 30.54
N ALA A 122 11.04 7.09 30.23
CA ALA A 122 12.11 6.43 30.97
C ALA A 122 13.48 7.08 30.72
N ALA A 123 13.70 7.66 29.55
CA ALA A 123 14.93 8.34 29.19
C ALA A 123 14.99 9.78 29.75
N GLY A 124 13.84 10.34 30.05
CA GLY A 124 13.73 11.68 30.62
C GLY A 124 13.84 11.64 32.14
#